data_288f3dcd5f2b63d85fa141f73944d054
#
_entry.id   288f3dcd5f2b63d85fa141f73944d054
#
_cell.length_a   1.000
_cell.length_b   1.000
_cell.length_c   1.000
_cell.angle_alpha   90.00
_cell.angle_beta   90.00
_cell.angle_gamma   90.00
#
_symmetry.space_group_name_H-M   'P 1'
#
loop_
_entity.id
_entity.type
_entity.pdbx_description
1 polymer ?
#
loop_
_entity_poly.entity_id
_entity_poly.type
_entity_poly.pdbx_seq_one_letter_code
_entity_poly.pdbx_strand_id
1 'polypeptide(L)'
;MKDEMMAKIMDEVMKKMGGTEAPAQSMACEAPQGINEDLCGLTEYVGTAMGHTIGLVIANLDYSVHELLKIDPKYRSIGIIADRTGAGPQIFACDEAVKATNTEVCLIECPRDTEGGAGHGCLVVFGAEDVSDARRAVEVALSFVGKHFGDVYGNSAGHLEFQYTARASYCLEKAFGAVVGKAFGITVGAPSGIGIVLADTASKTATIDPISIATPGNGGTSFSNEVNFFFTGDSGAVRQAIIGAREVGKQLLKALEP
;
A
#
# COMPACT_ATOMS: atom_id res chain seq x y z
N MET A 1 29.92 14.65 36.19
CA MET A 1 30.42 15.89 35.50
C MET A 1 30.28 15.80 33.97
N LYS A 2 30.74 14.75 33.25
CA LYS A 2 30.60 14.66 31.79
C LYS A 2 29.13 14.46 31.35
N ASP A 3 28.40 13.66 32.09
CA ASP A 3 27.01 13.32 31.74
C ASP A 3 26.02 14.47 32.02
N GLU A 4 26.25 15.25 33.05
CA GLU A 4 25.46 16.45 33.36
C GLU A 4 25.68 17.60 32.37
N MET A 5 26.90 17.69 31.82
CA MET A 5 27.21 18.69 30.79
C MET A 5 26.59 18.33 29.44
N MET A 6 26.55 17.03 29.12
CA MET A 6 25.89 16.52 27.92
C MET A 6 24.36 16.73 27.99
N ALA A 7 23.74 16.48 29.13
CA ALA A 7 22.32 16.72 29.34
C ALA A 7 21.94 18.21 29.19
N LYS A 8 22.76 19.12 29.73
CA LYS A 8 22.54 20.57 29.58
C LYS A 8 22.75 21.08 28.15
N ILE A 9 23.69 20.50 27.40
CA ILE A 9 23.89 20.84 25.99
C ILE A 9 22.70 20.35 25.14
N MET A 10 22.20 19.16 25.41
CA MET A 10 21.01 18.65 24.71
C MET A 10 19.76 19.49 25.01
N ASP A 11 19.56 19.92 26.24
CA ASP A 11 18.41 20.75 26.63
C ASP A 11 18.49 22.17 26.01
N GLU A 12 19.68 22.71 25.85
CA GLU A 12 19.89 24.01 25.21
C GLU A 12 19.79 23.95 23.68
N VAL A 13 20.17 22.84 23.07
CA VAL A 13 19.97 22.58 21.63
C VAL A 13 18.49 22.41 21.36
N MET A 14 17.76 21.66 22.18
CA MET A 14 16.30 21.48 22.06
C MET A 14 15.53 22.79 22.24
N LYS A 15 15.98 23.68 23.13
CA LYS A 15 15.39 25.02 23.30
C LYS A 15 15.70 25.99 22.17
N LYS A 16 16.84 25.87 21.49
CA LYS A 16 17.19 26.71 20.32
C LYS A 16 16.59 26.22 19.01
N MET A 17 16.17 24.98 18.94
CA MET A 17 15.43 24.40 17.81
C MET A 17 13.91 24.55 17.96
N GLY A 18 13.43 25.53 18.76
CA GLY A 18 12.03 25.83 18.99
C GLY A 18 11.26 26.27 17.74
N GLY A 19 11.16 25.39 16.78
CA GLY A 19 10.12 25.34 15.78
C GLY A 19 9.23 24.16 16.13
N THR A 20 7.94 24.36 16.09
CA THR A 20 6.92 23.35 16.27
C THR A 20 7.14 22.21 15.28
N GLU A 21 7.96 21.24 15.64
CA GLU A 21 7.94 19.94 15.00
C GLU A 21 6.62 19.30 15.37
N ALA A 22 5.72 19.25 14.40
CA ALA A 22 4.79 18.13 14.38
C ALA A 22 5.68 16.87 14.42
N PRO A 23 5.50 15.96 15.38
CA PRO A 23 6.34 14.77 15.45
C PRO A 23 6.23 14.07 14.10
N ALA A 24 7.38 13.81 13.48
CA ALA A 24 7.45 12.76 12.48
C ALA A 24 6.92 11.52 13.20
N GLN A 25 5.66 11.20 13.00
CA GLN A 25 5.09 9.95 13.47
C GLN A 25 5.89 8.86 12.76
N SER A 26 6.86 8.30 13.50
CA SER A 26 7.29 6.96 13.19
C SER A 26 5.98 6.17 13.16
N MET A 27 5.60 5.68 11.98
CA MET A 27 4.48 4.77 11.85
C MET A 27 4.91 3.45 12.51
N ALA A 28 5.00 3.49 13.86
CA ALA A 28 5.13 2.29 14.64
C ALA A 28 3.92 1.43 14.29
N CYS A 29 4.18 0.19 13.91
CA CYS A 29 3.16 -0.82 13.69
C CYS A 29 2.40 -0.97 15.02
N GLU A 30 1.31 -0.21 15.18
CA GLU A 30 0.36 -0.50 16.24
C GLU A 30 -0.21 -1.88 15.93
N ALA A 31 -0.09 -2.77 16.90
CA ALA A 31 -0.82 -4.04 16.87
C ALA A 31 -2.29 -3.74 16.59
N PRO A 32 -3.04 -4.62 15.89
CA PRO A 32 -4.44 -4.37 15.59
C PRO A 32 -5.12 -3.93 16.87
N GLN A 33 -5.62 -2.69 16.86
CA GLN A 33 -6.33 -2.14 18.00
C GLN A 33 -7.48 -3.09 18.29
N GLY A 34 -7.63 -3.47 19.54
CA GLY A 34 -8.63 -4.43 19.98
C GLY A 34 -10.00 -4.07 19.41
N ILE A 35 -10.83 -5.08 19.23
CA ILE A 35 -12.21 -4.95 18.75
C ILE A 35 -12.84 -3.75 19.47
N ASN A 36 -13.20 -2.72 18.73
CA ASN A 36 -13.93 -1.60 19.27
C ASN A 36 -15.24 -2.15 19.85
N GLU A 37 -15.44 -2.02 21.15
CA GLU A 37 -16.60 -2.59 21.84
C GLU A 37 -17.93 -2.13 21.22
N ASP A 38 -17.95 -0.91 20.65
CA ASP A 38 -19.09 -0.34 19.94
C ASP A 38 -19.42 -1.08 18.63
N LEU A 39 -18.50 -1.86 18.09
CA LEU A 39 -18.66 -2.66 16.87
C LEU A 39 -18.92 -4.15 17.13
N CYS A 40 -18.98 -4.58 18.39
CA CYS A 40 -19.22 -5.98 18.77
C CYS A 40 -20.56 -6.55 18.26
N GLY A 41 -21.48 -5.73 17.79
CA GLY A 41 -22.76 -6.15 17.18
C GLY A 41 -22.76 -6.19 15.65
N LEU A 42 -21.70 -5.71 14.99
CA LEU A 42 -21.64 -5.67 13.53
C LEU A 42 -20.99 -6.94 12.99
N THR A 43 -21.79 -7.78 12.36
CA THR A 43 -21.33 -9.06 11.79
C THR A 43 -20.43 -8.87 10.59
N GLU A 44 -20.54 -7.76 9.91
CA GLU A 44 -19.76 -7.37 8.73
C GLU A 44 -18.33 -6.89 9.07
N TYR A 45 -18.11 -6.39 10.27
CA TYR A 45 -16.79 -5.87 10.66
C TYR A 45 -15.80 -7.00 10.95
N VAL A 46 -14.61 -6.91 10.33
CA VAL A 46 -13.50 -7.87 10.57
C VAL A 46 -12.36 -7.20 11.32
N GLY A 47 -11.97 -6.00 10.92
CA GLY A 47 -10.86 -5.28 11.56
C GLY A 47 -10.41 -4.06 10.78
N THR A 48 -9.34 -3.43 11.30
CA THR A 48 -8.68 -2.28 10.68
C THR A 48 -7.17 -2.50 10.62
N ALA A 49 -6.50 -1.71 9.76
CA ALA A 49 -5.04 -1.68 9.64
C ALA A 49 -4.57 -0.25 9.31
N MET A 50 -3.26 -0.09 9.14
CA MET A 50 -2.63 1.18 8.75
C MET A 50 -3.24 1.74 7.45
N GLY A 51 -3.09 3.06 7.23
CA GLY A 51 -3.61 3.73 6.04
C GLY A 51 -5.13 3.90 6.05
N HIS A 52 -5.76 3.98 7.24
CA HIS A 52 -7.22 4.01 7.40
C HIS A 52 -7.91 2.82 6.69
N THR A 53 -7.23 1.67 6.70
CA THR A 53 -7.72 0.46 6.08
C THR A 53 -8.80 -0.19 6.94
N ILE A 54 -9.92 -0.53 6.34
CA ILE A 54 -11.02 -1.30 6.95
C ILE A 54 -11.22 -2.62 6.22
N GLY A 55 -11.43 -3.68 6.97
CA GLY A 55 -11.80 -5.00 6.47
C GLY A 55 -13.22 -5.35 6.86
N LEU A 56 -14.02 -5.73 5.87
CA LEU A 56 -15.43 -6.06 6.02
C LEU A 56 -15.75 -7.40 5.34
N VAL A 57 -16.83 -8.04 5.76
CA VAL A 57 -17.36 -9.26 5.14
C VAL A 57 -18.87 -9.20 5.02
N ILE A 58 -19.42 -9.65 3.90
CA ILE A 58 -20.87 -9.86 3.73
C ILE A 58 -21.09 -11.33 3.45
N ALA A 59 -21.80 -12.01 4.34
CA ALA A 59 -22.00 -13.45 4.27
C ALA A 59 -22.95 -13.90 3.15
N ASN A 60 -23.91 -13.05 2.80
CA ASN A 60 -24.87 -13.32 1.74
C ASN A 60 -25.20 -12.01 1.04
N LEU A 61 -24.45 -11.72 -0.03
CA LEU A 61 -24.62 -10.49 -0.79
C LEU A 61 -25.99 -10.48 -1.47
N ASP A 62 -26.72 -9.35 -1.37
CA ASP A 62 -28.01 -9.19 -2.04
C ASP A 62 -27.86 -9.30 -3.55
N TYR A 63 -28.84 -9.96 -4.19
CA TYR A 63 -28.79 -10.22 -5.63
C TYR A 63 -28.73 -8.94 -6.46
N SER A 64 -29.45 -7.91 -6.07
CA SER A 64 -29.42 -6.61 -6.76
C SER A 64 -28.02 -5.96 -6.73
N VAL A 65 -27.30 -6.17 -5.62
CA VAL A 65 -25.92 -5.66 -5.47
C VAL A 65 -24.95 -6.48 -6.33
N HIS A 66 -25.13 -7.82 -6.44
CA HIS A 66 -24.40 -8.64 -7.40
C HIS A 66 -24.49 -8.09 -8.82
N GLU A 67 -25.72 -7.79 -9.27
CA GLU A 67 -25.96 -7.28 -10.63
C GLU A 67 -25.27 -5.92 -10.85
N LEU A 68 -25.41 -4.99 -9.90
CA LEU A 68 -24.85 -3.63 -10.00
C LEU A 68 -23.32 -3.63 -9.95
N LEU A 69 -22.71 -4.44 -9.09
CA LEU A 69 -21.26 -4.57 -8.99
C LEU A 69 -20.67 -5.53 -10.04
N LYS A 70 -21.52 -6.24 -10.80
CA LYS A 70 -21.11 -7.25 -11.79
C LYS A 70 -20.27 -8.37 -11.18
N ILE A 71 -20.59 -8.75 -9.96
CA ILE A 71 -19.97 -9.88 -9.25
C ILE A 71 -20.74 -11.14 -9.62
N ASP A 72 -20.04 -12.21 -9.99
CA ASP A 72 -20.64 -13.50 -10.32
C ASP A 72 -21.47 -14.02 -9.13
N PRO A 73 -22.77 -14.37 -9.34
CA PRO A 73 -23.65 -14.87 -8.29
C PRO A 73 -23.18 -16.16 -7.60
N LYS A 74 -22.21 -16.88 -8.19
CA LYS A 74 -21.58 -18.03 -7.52
C LYS A 74 -20.87 -17.62 -6.20
N TYR A 75 -20.40 -16.38 -6.09
CA TYR A 75 -19.78 -15.84 -4.88
C TYR A 75 -20.85 -15.29 -3.94
N ARG A 76 -21.48 -16.16 -3.17
CA ARG A 76 -22.48 -15.76 -2.18
C ARG A 76 -21.96 -14.80 -1.12
N SER A 77 -20.68 -14.91 -0.80
CA SER A 77 -20.01 -14.13 0.23
C SER A 77 -18.95 -13.24 -0.41
N ILE A 78 -18.80 -12.05 0.12
CA ILE A 78 -17.71 -11.15 -0.27
C ILE A 78 -16.91 -10.69 0.94
N GLY A 79 -15.58 -10.60 0.75
CA GLY A 79 -14.67 -9.88 1.64
C GLY A 79 -14.29 -8.55 1.00
N ILE A 80 -14.12 -7.52 1.81
CA ILE A 80 -13.82 -6.18 1.33
C ILE A 80 -12.61 -5.63 2.10
N ILE A 81 -11.65 -5.11 1.36
CA ILE A 81 -10.59 -4.23 1.89
C ILE A 81 -10.77 -2.88 1.22
N ALA A 82 -10.89 -1.85 2.04
CA ALA A 82 -10.99 -0.48 1.56
C ALA A 82 -10.15 0.45 2.45
N ASP A 83 -9.58 1.48 1.85
CA ASP A 83 -8.76 2.46 2.57
C ASP A 83 -8.82 3.83 1.93
N ARG A 84 -8.24 4.82 2.60
CA ARG A 84 -8.13 6.21 2.13
C ARG A 84 -6.67 6.64 1.91
N THR A 85 -5.70 5.85 2.33
CA THR A 85 -4.28 6.20 2.25
C THR A 85 -3.46 4.97 1.90
N GLY A 86 -2.81 5.01 0.75
CA GLY A 86 -1.97 3.92 0.29
C GLY A 86 -2.38 3.45 -1.10
N ALA A 87 -3.03 2.36 -1.23
CA ALA A 87 -3.38 1.50 -2.35
C ALA A 87 -2.37 0.40 -2.58
N GLY A 88 -1.12 0.69 -2.92
CA GLY A 88 -0.09 -0.33 -3.16
C GLY A 88 0.08 -1.29 -1.99
N PRO A 89 0.35 -0.83 -0.76
CA PRO A 89 0.48 -1.69 0.41
C PRO A 89 -0.72 -2.61 0.62
N GLN A 90 -1.93 -2.09 0.47
CA GLN A 90 -3.16 -2.87 0.63
C GLN A 90 -3.35 -3.88 -0.50
N ILE A 91 -3.09 -3.51 -1.75
CA ILE A 91 -3.23 -4.41 -2.90
C ILE A 91 -2.20 -5.56 -2.81
N PHE A 92 -0.96 -5.28 -2.39
CA PHE A 92 0.04 -6.34 -2.13
C PHE A 92 -0.38 -7.24 -0.96
N ALA A 93 -0.98 -6.69 0.08
CA ALA A 93 -1.54 -7.48 1.18
C ALA A 93 -2.71 -8.36 0.71
N CYS A 94 -3.57 -7.84 -0.18
CA CYS A 94 -4.64 -8.61 -0.81
C CYS A 94 -4.10 -9.73 -1.72
N ASP A 95 -2.95 -9.53 -2.38
CA ASP A 95 -2.29 -10.57 -3.15
C ASP A 95 -1.83 -11.75 -2.27
N GLU A 96 -1.34 -11.48 -1.06
CA GLU A 96 -1.04 -12.53 -0.07
C GLU A 96 -2.32 -13.24 0.41
N ALA A 97 -3.43 -12.52 0.54
CA ALA A 97 -4.71 -13.11 0.92
C ALA A 97 -5.22 -14.11 -0.12
N VAL A 98 -5.18 -13.75 -1.39
CA VAL A 98 -5.58 -14.63 -2.51
C VAL A 98 -4.72 -15.90 -2.58
N LYS A 99 -3.42 -15.78 -2.26
CA LYS A 99 -2.53 -16.96 -2.19
C LYS A 99 -2.86 -17.91 -1.04
N ALA A 100 -3.47 -17.40 0.02
CA ALA A 100 -3.70 -18.12 1.28
C ALA A 100 -5.14 -18.64 1.44
N THR A 101 -6.05 -18.31 0.53
CA THR A 101 -7.48 -18.62 0.65
C THR A 101 -8.07 -19.09 -0.67
N ASN A 102 -9.27 -19.65 -0.62
CA ASN A 102 -10.03 -20.04 -1.81
C ASN A 102 -10.97 -18.90 -2.22
N THR A 103 -10.38 -17.74 -2.55
CA THR A 103 -11.12 -16.55 -2.98
C THR A 103 -10.63 -16.06 -4.35
N GLU A 104 -11.50 -15.39 -5.07
CA GLU A 104 -11.14 -14.67 -6.28
C GLU A 104 -11.30 -13.16 -6.08
N VAL A 105 -10.48 -12.37 -6.77
CA VAL A 105 -10.62 -10.92 -6.75
C VAL A 105 -11.67 -10.51 -7.78
N CYS A 106 -12.81 -10.04 -7.29
CA CYS A 106 -13.92 -9.60 -8.14
C CYS A 106 -13.73 -8.17 -8.66
N LEU A 107 -13.32 -7.27 -7.77
CA LEU A 107 -13.17 -5.85 -8.06
C LEU A 107 -11.89 -5.31 -7.45
N ILE A 108 -11.19 -4.45 -8.19
CA ILE A 108 -10.14 -3.56 -7.67
C ILE A 108 -10.35 -2.20 -8.29
N GLU A 109 -10.43 -1.19 -7.43
CA GLU A 109 -10.49 0.21 -7.81
C GLU A 109 -9.51 1.00 -6.95
N CYS A 110 -8.87 2.00 -7.55
CA CYS A 110 -7.97 2.91 -6.85
C CYS A 110 -8.57 4.32 -6.90
N PRO A 111 -9.59 4.59 -6.08
CA PRO A 111 -10.21 5.90 -6.03
C PRO A 111 -9.22 6.93 -5.54
N ARG A 112 -9.25 8.12 -6.14
CA ARG A 112 -8.49 9.25 -5.63
C ARG A 112 -9.18 9.79 -4.39
N ASP A 113 -8.48 9.71 -3.27
CA ASP A 113 -8.86 10.42 -2.05
C ASP A 113 -7.89 11.58 -1.81
N THR A 114 -8.39 12.76 -1.48
CA THR A 114 -7.60 13.96 -1.25
C THR A 114 -7.22 14.15 0.22
N GLU A 115 -7.78 13.38 1.11
CA GLU A 115 -7.41 13.36 2.52
C GLU A 115 -6.40 12.26 2.80
N GLY A 116 -5.47 12.54 3.69
CA GLY A 116 -4.54 11.54 4.20
C GLY A 116 -3.17 11.47 3.52
N GLY A 117 -2.87 12.34 2.57
CA GLY A 117 -1.51 12.54 2.07
C GLY A 117 -1.15 11.64 0.89
N ALA A 118 -0.18 10.78 1.06
CA ALA A 118 0.42 10.01 -0.01
C ALA A 118 -0.52 8.98 -0.63
N GLY A 119 -0.59 8.97 -1.94
CA GLY A 119 -1.23 7.93 -2.71
C GLY A 119 -2.73 8.10 -2.90
N HIS A 120 -3.31 7.01 -3.35
CA HIS A 120 -4.74 6.83 -3.55
C HIS A 120 -5.28 5.94 -2.44
N GLY A 121 -6.60 5.91 -2.28
CA GLY A 121 -7.23 4.82 -1.59
C GLY A 121 -7.36 3.58 -2.49
N CYS A 122 -7.82 2.47 -1.94
CA CYS A 122 -8.23 1.33 -2.73
C CYS A 122 -9.56 0.74 -2.27
N LEU A 123 -10.21 0.05 -3.18
CA LEU A 123 -11.32 -0.86 -2.92
C LEU A 123 -10.97 -2.19 -3.55
N VAL A 124 -10.82 -3.24 -2.76
CA VAL A 124 -10.62 -4.60 -3.21
C VAL A 124 -11.77 -5.46 -2.69
N VAL A 125 -12.43 -6.18 -3.60
CA VAL A 125 -13.53 -7.10 -3.26
C VAL A 125 -13.12 -8.52 -3.62
N PHE A 126 -13.09 -9.39 -2.63
CA PHE A 126 -12.91 -10.83 -2.77
C PHE A 126 -14.27 -11.51 -2.89
N GLY A 127 -14.42 -12.41 -3.83
CA GLY A 127 -15.56 -13.31 -3.93
C GLY A 127 -15.24 -14.68 -3.37
N ALA A 128 -16.17 -15.27 -2.64
CA ALA A 128 -16.09 -16.63 -2.14
C ALA A 128 -17.46 -17.32 -2.14
N GLU A 129 -17.47 -18.63 -2.27
CA GLU A 129 -18.70 -19.41 -2.10
C GLU A 129 -19.10 -19.47 -0.62
N ASP A 130 -18.09 -19.57 0.26
CA ASP A 130 -18.26 -19.63 1.72
C ASP A 130 -17.79 -18.36 2.41
N VAL A 131 -18.54 -17.93 3.42
CA VAL A 131 -18.21 -16.74 4.23
C VAL A 131 -16.90 -16.90 5.02
N SER A 132 -16.54 -18.13 5.37
CA SER A 132 -15.27 -18.42 6.08
C SER A 132 -14.06 -18.07 5.22
N ASP A 133 -14.10 -18.36 3.91
CA ASP A 133 -13.03 -18.00 2.99
C ASP A 133 -12.97 -16.50 2.76
N ALA A 134 -14.12 -15.84 2.58
CA ALA A 134 -14.20 -14.39 2.46
C ALA A 134 -13.63 -13.67 3.70
N ARG A 135 -14.04 -14.10 4.91
CA ARG A 135 -13.52 -13.58 6.18
C ARG A 135 -12.03 -13.80 6.31
N ARG A 136 -11.57 -15.03 6.01
CA ARG A 136 -10.16 -15.38 6.12
C ARG A 136 -9.30 -14.55 5.16
N ALA A 137 -9.76 -14.28 3.95
CA ALA A 137 -9.05 -13.40 3.02
C ALA A 137 -8.86 -11.99 3.60
N VAL A 138 -9.93 -11.42 4.19
CA VAL A 138 -9.85 -10.11 4.84
C VAL A 138 -8.87 -10.12 6.02
N GLU A 139 -8.92 -11.12 6.90
CA GLU A 139 -8.00 -11.26 8.03
C GLU A 139 -6.54 -11.35 7.58
N VAL A 140 -6.26 -12.16 6.56
CA VAL A 140 -4.91 -12.29 5.99
C VAL A 140 -4.46 -10.96 5.40
N ALA A 141 -5.29 -10.31 4.58
CA ALA A 141 -4.95 -9.01 4.02
C ALA A 141 -4.60 -8.00 5.10
N LEU A 142 -5.47 -7.80 6.11
CA LEU A 142 -5.22 -6.87 7.21
C LEU A 142 -3.90 -7.17 7.94
N SER A 143 -3.56 -8.44 8.12
CA SER A 143 -2.32 -8.85 8.82
C SER A 143 -1.03 -8.50 8.04
N PHE A 144 -1.13 -8.34 6.71
CA PHE A 144 0.02 -8.03 5.86
C PHE A 144 0.17 -6.53 5.55
N VAL A 145 -0.87 -5.71 5.74
CA VAL A 145 -0.84 -4.27 5.41
C VAL A 145 0.36 -3.58 6.05
N GLY A 146 0.58 -3.75 7.35
CA GLY A 146 1.68 -3.09 8.06
C GLY A 146 3.08 -3.47 7.52
N LYS A 147 3.26 -4.70 7.04
CA LYS A 147 4.51 -5.13 6.41
C LYS A 147 4.81 -4.35 5.13
N HIS A 148 3.79 -4.10 4.31
CA HIS A 148 3.94 -3.39 3.04
C HIS A 148 4.10 -1.89 3.25
N PHE A 149 3.50 -1.31 4.28
CA PHE A 149 3.75 0.08 4.67
C PHE A 149 5.19 0.33 5.18
N GLY A 150 5.93 -0.71 5.54
CA GLY A 150 7.31 -0.59 5.99
C GLY A 150 8.30 -0.02 4.96
N ASP A 151 7.91 0.09 3.69
CA ASP A 151 8.75 0.65 2.60
C ASP A 151 8.05 1.85 1.92
N VAL A 152 7.29 2.62 2.69
CA VAL A 152 6.66 3.88 2.31
C VAL A 152 7.29 5.02 3.10
N TYR A 153 7.66 6.08 2.42
CA TYR A 153 8.32 7.26 2.99
C TYR A 153 7.56 8.52 2.58
N GLY A 154 7.38 9.45 3.50
CA GLY A 154 6.69 10.70 3.20
C GLY A 154 7.13 11.84 4.10
N ASN A 155 7.05 13.06 3.57
CA ASN A 155 7.17 14.31 4.30
C ASN A 155 6.17 15.33 3.71
N SER A 156 6.21 16.57 4.16
CA SER A 156 5.32 17.63 3.66
C SER A 156 5.53 17.99 2.19
N ALA A 157 6.64 17.59 1.58
CA ALA A 157 7.00 17.93 0.20
C ALA A 157 6.75 16.80 -0.80
N GLY A 158 6.61 15.55 -0.33
CA GLY A 158 6.39 14.43 -1.23
C GLY A 158 6.36 13.07 -0.55
N HIS A 159 6.30 12.02 -1.36
CA HIS A 159 6.31 10.65 -0.86
C HIS A 159 6.98 9.68 -1.83
N LEU A 160 7.39 8.54 -1.29
CA LEU A 160 7.95 7.41 -2.03
C LEU A 160 7.25 6.14 -1.55
N GLU A 161 7.04 5.21 -2.47
CA GLU A 161 6.58 3.88 -2.14
C GLU A 161 7.35 2.85 -2.95
N PHE A 162 7.74 1.77 -2.30
CA PHE A 162 8.46 0.65 -2.90
C PHE A 162 7.78 -0.64 -2.48
N GLN A 163 7.28 -1.39 -3.47
CA GLN A 163 6.64 -2.67 -3.23
C GLN A 163 7.35 -3.78 -4.00
N TYR A 164 7.45 -4.93 -3.38
CA TYR A 164 8.07 -6.12 -3.94
C TYR A 164 7.34 -7.38 -3.50
N THR A 165 7.09 -8.26 -4.44
CA THR A 165 6.76 -9.67 -4.16
C THR A 165 7.63 -10.59 -5.00
N ALA A 166 8.06 -11.71 -4.43
CA ALA A 166 8.79 -12.74 -5.17
C ALA A 166 7.89 -13.51 -6.15
N ARG A 167 6.58 -13.46 -5.94
CA ARG A 167 5.60 -14.19 -6.73
C ARG A 167 4.26 -13.46 -6.71
N ALA A 168 3.94 -12.78 -7.81
CA ALA A 168 2.64 -12.15 -8.01
C ALA A 168 1.54 -13.19 -8.20
N SER A 169 0.33 -12.88 -7.76
CA SER A 169 -0.87 -13.65 -8.04
C SER A 169 -1.91 -12.83 -8.80
N TYR A 170 -3.13 -13.34 -8.88
CA TYR A 170 -4.21 -12.73 -9.66
C TYR A 170 -4.64 -11.34 -9.19
N CYS A 171 -4.37 -11.00 -7.92
CA CYS A 171 -4.65 -9.66 -7.42
C CYS A 171 -3.76 -8.61 -8.09
N LEU A 172 -2.46 -8.84 -8.12
CA LEU A 172 -1.50 -7.95 -8.77
C LEU A 172 -1.62 -7.97 -10.30
N GLU A 173 -1.97 -9.12 -10.89
CA GLU A 173 -2.30 -9.19 -12.32
C GLU A 173 -3.47 -8.27 -12.64
N LYS A 174 -4.57 -8.36 -11.89
CA LYS A 174 -5.79 -7.58 -12.10
C LYS A 174 -5.57 -6.09 -11.85
N ALA A 175 -4.79 -5.74 -10.81
CA ALA A 175 -4.53 -4.36 -10.45
C ALA A 175 -3.55 -3.67 -11.41
N PHE A 176 -2.46 -4.33 -11.75
CA PHE A 176 -1.29 -3.69 -12.36
C PHE A 176 -0.72 -4.42 -13.58
N GLY A 177 -1.34 -5.49 -14.03
CA GLY A 177 -0.87 -6.29 -15.16
C GLY A 177 0.37 -7.15 -14.82
N ALA A 178 0.58 -7.49 -13.56
CA ALA A 178 1.66 -8.36 -13.15
C ALA A 178 1.58 -9.74 -13.84
N VAL A 179 2.72 -10.36 -14.11
CA VAL A 179 2.76 -11.73 -14.64
C VAL A 179 2.64 -12.71 -13.49
N VAL A 180 1.53 -13.45 -13.44
CA VAL A 180 1.26 -14.44 -12.38
C VAL A 180 2.42 -15.44 -12.28
N GLY A 181 2.88 -15.66 -11.05
CA GLY A 181 3.97 -16.58 -10.76
C GLY A 181 5.37 -15.99 -10.86
N LYS A 182 5.55 -14.80 -11.45
CA LYS A 182 6.82 -14.07 -11.50
C LYS A 182 6.95 -13.07 -10.35
N ALA A 183 8.20 -12.63 -10.09
CA ALA A 183 8.41 -11.50 -9.19
C ALA A 183 7.89 -10.21 -9.82
N PHE A 184 7.40 -9.32 -8.97
CA PHE A 184 6.82 -8.05 -9.38
C PHE A 184 7.23 -6.94 -8.42
N GLY A 185 7.50 -5.76 -8.97
CA GLY A 185 7.93 -4.58 -8.23
C GLY A 185 7.20 -3.33 -8.69
N ILE A 186 7.03 -2.40 -7.73
CA ILE A 186 6.51 -1.06 -7.96
C ILE A 186 7.46 -0.04 -7.33
N THR A 187 7.73 1.05 -8.06
CA THR A 187 8.30 2.26 -7.48
C THR A 187 7.35 3.42 -7.72
N VAL A 188 7.08 4.17 -6.67
CA VAL A 188 6.26 5.39 -6.70
C VAL A 188 7.08 6.56 -6.20
N GLY A 189 7.00 7.69 -6.88
CA GLY A 189 7.66 8.91 -6.44
C GLY A 189 6.85 10.17 -6.72
N ALA A 190 6.69 10.97 -5.68
CA ALA A 190 6.10 12.31 -5.72
C ALA A 190 7.04 13.32 -5.02
N PRO A 191 7.28 14.52 -5.60
CA PRO A 191 6.78 14.99 -6.90
C PRO A 191 7.15 14.08 -8.07
N SER A 192 6.34 14.10 -9.12
CA SER A 192 6.39 13.15 -10.25
C SER A 192 7.77 13.02 -10.92
N GLY A 193 8.59 14.07 -10.89
CA GLY A 193 9.96 14.04 -11.38
C GLY A 193 10.84 13.01 -10.63
N ILE A 194 10.63 12.84 -9.34
CA ILE A 194 11.31 11.80 -8.55
C ILE A 194 10.94 10.43 -9.11
N GLY A 195 9.67 10.15 -9.34
CA GLY A 195 9.23 8.86 -9.86
C GLY A 195 9.83 8.48 -11.23
N ILE A 196 10.08 9.48 -12.10
CA ILE A 196 10.81 9.24 -13.36
C ILE A 196 12.26 8.78 -13.07
N VAL A 197 12.93 9.44 -12.12
CA VAL A 197 14.30 9.05 -11.75
C VAL A 197 14.31 7.66 -11.12
N LEU A 198 13.30 7.31 -10.31
CA LEU A 198 13.18 5.96 -9.74
C LEU A 198 13.02 4.89 -10.83
N ALA A 199 12.19 5.15 -11.85
CA ALA A 199 11.98 4.23 -12.96
C ALA A 199 13.27 4.00 -13.76
N ASP A 200 14.00 5.07 -14.09
CA ASP A 200 15.29 4.99 -14.79
C ASP A 200 16.34 4.27 -13.95
N THR A 201 16.42 4.58 -12.65
CA THR A 201 17.36 3.94 -11.72
C THR A 201 17.07 2.44 -11.58
N ALA A 202 15.82 2.06 -11.40
CA ALA A 202 15.41 0.65 -11.31
C ALA A 202 15.84 -0.12 -12.57
N SER A 203 15.55 0.44 -13.74
CA SER A 203 15.88 -0.16 -15.04
C SER A 203 17.38 -0.27 -15.33
N LYS A 204 18.20 0.63 -14.76
CA LYS A 204 19.66 0.61 -14.88
C LYS A 204 20.36 -0.28 -13.85
N THR A 205 19.69 -0.50 -12.70
CA THR A 205 20.26 -1.27 -11.60
C THR A 205 20.25 -2.77 -11.85
N ALA A 206 19.22 -3.29 -12.51
CA ALA A 206 19.08 -4.73 -12.77
C ALA A 206 18.30 -5.00 -14.05
N THR A 207 18.47 -6.21 -14.60
CA THR A 207 17.70 -6.66 -15.76
C THR A 207 16.27 -6.99 -15.31
N ILE A 208 15.36 -6.08 -15.61
CA ILE A 208 13.94 -6.18 -15.33
C ILE A 208 13.14 -6.00 -16.61
N ASP A 209 11.90 -6.48 -16.62
CA ASP A 209 10.95 -6.34 -17.71
C ASP A 209 9.91 -5.27 -17.32
N PRO A 210 9.99 -4.03 -17.87
CA PRO A 210 8.96 -3.01 -17.63
C PRO A 210 7.59 -3.46 -18.13
N ILE A 211 6.57 -3.23 -17.33
CA ILE A 211 5.17 -3.49 -17.68
C ILE A 211 4.51 -2.19 -18.13
N SER A 212 4.53 -1.18 -17.27
CA SER A 212 3.92 0.11 -17.56
C SER A 212 4.49 1.21 -16.67
N ILE A 213 4.24 2.44 -17.07
CA ILE A 213 4.50 3.63 -16.25
C ILE A 213 3.25 4.51 -16.26
N ALA A 214 2.77 4.84 -15.08
CA ALA A 214 1.65 5.75 -14.89
C ALA A 214 2.17 7.12 -14.48
N THR A 215 1.72 8.16 -15.20
CA THR A 215 2.09 9.55 -14.94
C THR A 215 0.84 10.39 -14.71
N PRO A 216 0.93 11.59 -14.16
CA PRO A 216 -0.23 12.46 -13.98
C PRO A 216 -1.05 12.71 -15.24
N GLY A 217 -0.40 12.65 -16.42
CA GLY A 217 -1.03 12.95 -17.71
C GLY A 217 -1.57 11.76 -18.49
N ASN A 218 -1.19 10.53 -18.16
CA ASN A 218 -1.59 9.35 -18.93
C ASN A 218 -2.76 8.55 -18.32
N GLY A 219 -3.45 9.14 -17.34
CA GLY A 219 -4.68 8.59 -16.77
C GLY A 219 -4.49 7.47 -15.75
N GLY A 220 -3.27 7.00 -15.51
CA GLY A 220 -3.02 5.86 -14.63
C GLY A 220 -3.29 6.15 -13.17
N THR A 221 -2.87 7.32 -12.69
CA THR A 221 -3.01 7.73 -11.29
C THR A 221 -3.92 8.93 -11.11
N SER A 222 -4.70 9.24 -12.13
CA SER A 222 -5.67 10.32 -12.23
C SER A 222 -5.41 11.50 -11.30
N PHE A 223 -4.65 12.47 -11.78
CA PHE A 223 -4.47 13.77 -11.13
C PHE A 223 -3.65 13.82 -9.84
N SER A 224 -2.97 12.75 -9.44
CA SER A 224 -1.95 12.85 -8.40
C SER A 224 -0.62 13.31 -9.01
N ASN A 225 0.20 14.00 -8.21
CA ASN A 225 1.53 14.44 -8.62
C ASN A 225 2.57 13.35 -8.35
N GLU A 226 2.32 12.16 -8.85
CA GLU A 226 3.22 11.00 -8.69
C GLU A 226 3.45 10.28 -10.02
N VAL A 227 4.51 9.51 -10.08
CA VAL A 227 4.77 8.56 -11.15
C VAL A 227 4.95 7.18 -10.54
N ASN A 228 4.22 6.22 -11.09
CA ASN A 228 4.25 4.83 -10.70
C ASN A 228 4.88 4.01 -11.81
N PHE A 229 5.89 3.23 -11.51
CA PHE A 229 6.55 2.34 -12.45
C PHE A 229 6.38 0.89 -12.02
N PHE A 230 5.85 0.07 -12.93
CA PHE A 230 5.51 -1.34 -12.72
C PHE A 230 6.42 -2.22 -13.55
N PHE A 231 6.99 -3.26 -12.94
CA PHE A 231 7.94 -4.14 -13.62
C PHE A 231 7.95 -5.54 -13.03
N THR A 232 8.41 -6.50 -13.84
CA THR A 232 8.56 -7.91 -13.47
C THR A 232 9.98 -8.38 -13.82
N GLY A 233 10.30 -9.62 -13.50
CA GLY A 233 11.60 -10.22 -13.80
C GLY A 233 11.95 -11.35 -12.85
N ASP A 234 13.24 -11.69 -12.81
CA ASP A 234 13.75 -12.60 -11.78
C ASP A 234 13.66 -11.96 -10.40
N SER A 235 13.33 -12.75 -9.39
CA SER A 235 13.13 -12.30 -8.01
C SER A 235 14.32 -11.47 -7.47
N GLY A 236 15.55 -11.92 -7.74
CA GLY A 236 16.77 -11.20 -7.35
C GLY A 236 16.92 -9.86 -8.08
N ALA A 237 16.64 -9.83 -9.39
CA ALA A 237 16.73 -8.64 -10.21
C ALA A 237 15.69 -7.59 -9.78
N VAL A 238 14.43 -7.98 -9.64
CA VAL A 238 13.35 -7.09 -9.16
C VAL A 238 13.67 -6.51 -7.80
N ARG A 239 14.16 -7.34 -6.86
CA ARG A 239 14.56 -6.88 -5.54
C ARG A 239 15.71 -5.87 -5.59
N GLN A 240 16.72 -6.08 -6.41
CA GLN A 240 17.85 -5.16 -6.56
C GLN A 240 17.41 -3.84 -7.21
N ALA A 241 16.53 -3.89 -8.21
CA ALA A 241 15.93 -2.70 -8.81
C ALA A 241 15.21 -1.83 -7.77
N ILE A 242 14.39 -2.45 -6.90
CA ILE A 242 13.73 -1.76 -5.78
C ILE A 242 14.74 -1.14 -4.81
N ILE A 243 15.78 -1.88 -4.41
CA ILE A 243 16.81 -1.38 -3.49
C ILE A 243 17.53 -0.16 -4.09
N GLY A 244 17.97 -0.25 -5.35
CA GLY A 244 18.65 0.85 -6.02
C GLY A 244 17.78 2.10 -6.16
N ALA A 245 16.54 1.93 -6.59
CA ALA A 245 15.60 3.03 -6.70
C ALA A 245 15.33 3.69 -5.33
N ARG A 246 15.14 2.89 -4.27
CA ARG A 246 14.88 3.38 -2.92
C ARG A 246 16.02 4.26 -2.39
N GLU A 247 17.28 3.84 -2.57
CA GLU A 247 18.44 4.60 -2.09
C GLU A 247 18.51 5.99 -2.76
N VAL A 248 18.26 6.06 -4.05
CA VAL A 248 18.21 7.34 -4.79
C VAL A 248 16.98 8.16 -4.37
N GLY A 249 15.81 7.52 -4.30
CA GLY A 249 14.57 8.19 -3.94
C GLY A 249 14.64 8.87 -2.58
N LYS A 250 15.16 8.18 -1.57
CA LYS A 250 15.33 8.75 -0.21
C LYS A 250 16.23 9.97 -0.19
N GLN A 251 17.29 10.00 -1.00
CA GLN A 251 18.16 11.16 -1.12
C GLN A 251 17.45 12.33 -1.78
N LEU A 252 16.65 12.07 -2.83
CA LEU A 252 15.87 13.10 -3.51
C LEU A 252 14.76 13.66 -2.63
N LEU A 253 14.04 12.80 -1.90
CA LEU A 253 13.00 13.25 -0.98
C LEU A 253 13.58 14.12 0.15
N LYS A 254 14.74 13.71 0.68
CA LYS A 254 15.47 14.50 1.70
C LYS A 254 15.93 15.86 1.17
N ALA A 255 16.29 15.98 -0.10
CA ALA A 255 16.70 17.24 -0.69
C ALA A 255 15.56 18.28 -0.79
N LEU A 256 14.30 17.86 -0.61
CA LEU A 256 13.14 18.75 -0.55
C LEU A 256 12.80 19.22 0.87
N GLU A 257 13.49 18.70 1.87
CA GLU A 257 13.36 19.19 3.25
C GLU A 257 14.08 20.55 3.36
N PRO A 258 13.43 21.56 3.96
CA PRO A 258 14.00 22.90 4.08
C PRO A 258 15.19 22.95 5.05
#